data_96ae556472d176e9d9f2af743d886592
#
_entry.id   96ae556472d176e9d9f2af743d886592
#
_cell.length_a   1.000
_cell.length_b   1.000
_cell.length_c   1.000
_cell.angle_alpha   90.00
_cell.angle_beta   90.00
_cell.angle_gamma   90.00
#
_symmetry.space_group_name_H-M   'P 1'
#
loop_
_entity.id
_entity.type
_entity.pdbx_description
1 polymer ?
#
loop_
_entity_poly.entity_id
_entity_poly.type
_entity_poly.pdbx_seq_one_letter_code
_entity_poly.pdbx_strand_id
1 'polypeptide(L)'
;MTLAEIKALVVACDPNAGHYESAYRGSAAYTVWQETRELAVMADDLHQGGWAFQIDRYTKDEDDAIAYGIRAALDGDERIAYSHLVDYEPETGYIHHIYDCEGY
;
A
#
# COMPACT_ATOMS: atom_id res chain seq x y z
N MET A 1 2.37 -6.42 -12.60
CA MET A 1 1.22 -5.56 -12.22
C MET A 1 1.39 -4.18 -12.83
N THR A 2 0.30 -3.62 -13.30
CA THR A 2 0.25 -2.24 -13.76
C THR A 2 -0.08 -1.30 -12.60
N LEU A 3 0.17 -0.01 -12.78
CA LEU A 3 -0.23 0.99 -11.80
C LEU A 3 -1.76 1.02 -11.60
N ALA A 4 -2.52 0.79 -12.67
CA ALA A 4 -3.98 0.71 -12.58
C ALA A 4 -4.44 -0.46 -11.71
N GLU A 5 -3.79 -1.60 -11.80
CA GLU A 5 -4.08 -2.76 -10.97
C GLU A 5 -3.73 -2.53 -9.50
N ILE A 6 -2.60 -1.87 -9.24
CA ILE A 6 -2.20 -1.49 -7.87
C ILE A 6 -3.22 -0.51 -7.28
N LYS A 7 -3.60 0.52 -8.03
CA LYS A 7 -4.62 1.47 -7.60
C LYS A 7 -5.94 0.77 -7.27
N ALA A 8 -6.37 -0.14 -8.13
CA ALA A 8 -7.62 -0.87 -7.92
C ALA A 8 -7.58 -1.70 -6.64
N LEU A 9 -6.46 -2.35 -6.36
CA LEU A 9 -6.27 -3.11 -5.13
C LEU A 9 -6.39 -2.22 -3.89
N VAL A 10 -5.69 -1.09 -3.90
CA VAL A 10 -5.66 -0.16 -2.75
C VAL A 10 -7.03 0.47 -2.52
N VAL A 11 -7.69 0.94 -3.59
CA VAL A 11 -9.01 1.58 -3.51
C VAL A 11 -10.08 0.59 -3.06
N ALA A 12 -9.94 -0.69 -3.39
CA ALA A 12 -10.85 -1.73 -2.88
C ALA A 12 -10.73 -1.90 -1.36
N CYS A 13 -9.54 -1.65 -0.79
CA CYS A 13 -9.33 -1.70 0.66
C CYS A 13 -9.81 -0.43 1.35
N ASP A 14 -9.55 0.74 0.75
CA ASP A 14 -9.93 2.05 1.24
C ASP A 14 -10.31 2.95 0.08
N PRO A 15 -11.61 3.20 -0.14
CA PRO A 15 -12.06 4.06 -1.25
C PRO A 15 -11.53 5.50 -1.18
N ASN A 16 -11.09 5.94 0.00
CA ASN A 16 -10.55 7.28 0.24
C ASN A 16 -9.02 7.34 0.16
N ALA A 17 -8.38 6.23 -0.24
CA ALA A 17 -6.92 6.19 -0.37
C ALA A 17 -6.42 7.22 -1.40
N GLY A 18 -5.39 7.97 -1.03
CA GLY A 18 -4.76 8.94 -1.90
C GLY A 18 -3.52 8.37 -2.60
N HIS A 19 -3.27 8.83 -3.83
CA HIS A 19 -2.04 8.54 -4.56
C HIS A 19 -1.04 9.68 -4.29
N TYR A 20 0.12 9.34 -3.72
CA TYR A 20 1.17 10.24 -3.22
C TYR A 20 0.77 11.07 -2.00
N GLU A 21 -0.44 11.56 -1.93
CA GLU A 21 -0.95 12.34 -0.81
C GLU A 21 -2.43 12.05 -0.56
N SER A 22 -2.92 12.41 0.61
CA SER A 22 -4.32 12.22 0.97
C SER A 22 -4.97 13.54 1.37
N ALA A 23 -6.20 13.77 0.90
CA ALA A 23 -7.05 14.87 1.36
C ALA A 23 -7.49 14.66 2.82
N TYR A 24 -7.35 13.46 3.36
CA TYR A 24 -7.74 13.09 4.72
C TYR A 24 -6.59 13.15 5.72
N ARG A 25 -5.40 13.59 5.29
CA ARG A 25 -4.24 13.74 6.15
C ARG A 25 -4.58 14.68 7.32
N GLY A 26 -4.26 14.23 8.55
CA GLY A 26 -4.62 14.95 9.76
C GLY A 26 -5.98 14.57 10.35
N SER A 27 -6.77 13.75 9.67
CA SER A 27 -7.99 13.17 10.22
C SER A 27 -7.67 11.99 11.13
N ALA A 28 -8.71 11.29 11.66
CA ALA A 28 -8.53 10.17 12.57
C ALA A 28 -7.77 8.98 11.93
N ALA A 29 -7.97 8.77 10.63
CA ALA A 29 -7.30 7.71 9.89
C ALA A 29 -7.27 8.03 8.40
N TYR A 30 -6.21 7.61 7.71
CA TYR A 30 -6.10 7.79 6.26
C TYR A 30 -5.09 6.82 5.66
N THR A 31 -5.22 6.58 4.35
CA THR A 31 -4.34 5.70 3.58
C THR A 31 -3.73 6.47 2.41
N VAL A 32 -2.43 6.28 2.19
CA VAL A 32 -1.69 6.84 1.05
C VAL A 32 -0.91 5.72 0.39
N TRP A 33 -0.80 5.75 -0.92
CA TRP A 33 0.06 4.81 -1.64
C TRP A 33 0.87 5.53 -2.72
N GLN A 34 2.00 4.95 -3.07
CA GLN A 34 2.85 5.47 -4.14
C GLN A 34 3.70 4.35 -4.75
N GLU A 35 3.93 4.42 -6.05
CA GLU A 35 4.98 3.63 -6.68
C GLU A 35 6.33 4.21 -6.31
N THR A 36 7.32 3.34 -6.10
CA THR A 36 8.66 3.74 -5.68
C THR A 36 9.71 3.49 -6.74
N ARG A 37 9.54 2.46 -7.56
CA ARG A 37 10.38 2.20 -8.73
C ARG A 37 9.71 1.20 -9.65
N GLU A 38 10.05 1.26 -10.92
CA GLU A 38 9.67 0.22 -11.88
C GLU A 38 10.60 -0.99 -11.71
N LEU A 39 10.01 -2.18 -11.70
CA LEU A 39 10.78 -3.41 -11.64
C LEU A 39 11.38 -3.71 -13.02
N ALA A 40 12.51 -4.41 -13.04
CA ALA A 40 13.24 -4.68 -14.26
C ALA A 40 12.39 -5.40 -15.31
N VAL A 41 12.47 -4.92 -16.56
CA VAL A 41 11.81 -5.53 -17.71
C VAL A 41 12.82 -6.35 -18.48
N MET A 42 12.46 -7.60 -18.80
CA MET A 42 13.34 -8.49 -19.58
C MET A 42 13.31 -8.12 -21.06
N ALA A 43 14.46 -8.15 -21.71
CA ALA A 43 14.61 -7.75 -23.11
C ALA A 43 13.90 -8.69 -24.10
N ASP A 44 13.51 -9.88 -23.68
CA ASP A 44 12.81 -10.86 -24.51
C ASP A 44 11.29 -10.71 -24.52
N ASP A 45 10.78 -9.69 -23.85
CA ASP A 45 9.35 -9.38 -23.69
C ASP A 45 8.52 -10.50 -23.03
N LEU A 46 9.15 -11.54 -22.51
CA LEU A 46 8.44 -12.61 -21.78
C LEU A 46 8.09 -12.19 -20.36
N HIS A 47 8.77 -11.17 -19.85
CA HIS A 47 8.50 -10.58 -18.55
C HIS A 47 8.12 -9.13 -18.74
N GLN A 48 6.89 -8.85 -18.48
CA GLN A 48 6.48 -7.47 -18.25
C GLN A 48 6.87 -7.17 -16.81
N GLY A 49 7.68 -6.20 -16.60
CA GLY A 49 8.07 -5.79 -15.26
C GLY A 49 6.86 -5.63 -14.35
N GLY A 50 6.97 -4.79 -13.41
CA GLY A 50 5.93 -4.45 -12.48
C GLY A 50 6.39 -3.23 -11.74
N TRP A 51 5.89 -3.05 -10.54
CA TRP A 51 6.20 -1.87 -9.75
C TRP A 51 6.49 -2.24 -8.30
N ALA A 52 7.56 -1.68 -7.75
CA ALA A 52 7.67 -1.56 -6.33
C ALA A 52 6.77 -0.40 -5.89
N PHE A 53 6.02 -0.61 -4.82
CA PHE A 53 5.10 0.40 -4.30
C PHE A 53 4.99 0.29 -2.80
N GLN A 54 4.54 1.36 -2.18
CA GLN A 54 4.37 1.44 -0.74
C GLN A 54 2.95 1.87 -0.42
N ILE A 55 2.35 1.21 0.56
CA ILE A 55 1.06 1.62 1.12
C ILE A 55 1.32 2.02 2.55
N ASP A 56 0.86 3.20 2.93
CA ASP A 56 0.94 3.73 4.28
C ASP A 56 -0.46 3.89 4.84
N ARG A 57 -0.75 3.20 5.95
CA ARG A 57 -2.01 3.35 6.67
C ARG A 57 -1.73 3.99 8.03
N TYR A 58 -2.34 5.15 8.25
CA TYR A 58 -2.28 5.87 9.51
C TYR A 58 -3.59 5.70 10.24
N THR A 59 -3.55 5.15 11.45
CA THR A 59 -4.75 4.90 12.26
C THR A 59 -4.43 5.08 13.74
N LYS A 60 -5.44 5.38 14.54
CA LYS A 60 -5.32 5.43 16.00
C LYS A 60 -5.97 4.21 16.64
N ASP A 61 -6.54 3.32 15.84
CA ASP A 61 -7.22 2.11 16.27
C ASP A 61 -6.28 0.91 16.12
N GLU A 62 -6.03 0.19 17.21
CA GLU A 62 -5.21 -1.03 17.19
C GLU A 62 -5.87 -2.14 16.36
N ASP A 63 -7.18 -2.13 16.23
CA ASP A 63 -7.98 -3.12 15.48
C ASP A 63 -8.55 -2.53 14.19
N ASP A 64 -7.77 -1.74 13.49
CA ASP A 64 -8.20 -1.06 12.28
C ASP A 64 -8.55 -2.04 11.16
N ALA A 65 -9.84 -2.06 10.75
CA ALA A 65 -10.33 -2.97 9.74
C ALA A 65 -9.67 -2.75 8.36
N ILE A 66 -9.31 -1.51 8.03
CA ILE A 66 -8.64 -1.21 6.76
C ILE A 66 -7.22 -1.77 6.74
N ALA A 67 -6.47 -1.66 7.84
CA ALA A 67 -5.14 -2.25 7.95
C ALA A 67 -5.19 -3.77 7.76
N TYR A 68 -6.15 -4.45 8.41
CA TYR A 68 -6.37 -5.89 8.21
C TYR A 68 -6.77 -6.21 6.77
N GLY A 69 -7.62 -5.38 6.16
CA GLY A 69 -8.06 -5.54 4.78
C GLY A 69 -6.92 -5.42 3.77
N ILE A 70 -6.01 -4.46 3.98
CA ILE A 70 -4.80 -4.30 3.15
C ILE A 70 -3.94 -5.56 3.25
N ARG A 71 -3.70 -6.04 4.47
CA ARG A 71 -2.92 -7.25 4.69
C ARG A 71 -3.54 -8.46 3.99
N ALA A 72 -4.84 -8.64 4.11
CA ALA A 72 -5.55 -9.72 3.46
C ALA A 72 -5.48 -9.63 1.92
N ALA A 73 -5.60 -8.43 1.37
CA ALA A 73 -5.50 -8.22 -0.07
C ALA A 73 -4.10 -8.55 -0.60
N LEU A 74 -3.05 -8.16 0.13
CA LEU A 74 -1.67 -8.48 -0.24
C LEU A 74 -1.39 -9.98 -0.15
N ASP A 75 -1.84 -10.63 0.91
CA ASP A 75 -1.69 -12.08 1.09
C ASP A 75 -2.45 -12.87 0.01
N GLY A 76 -3.54 -12.33 -0.50
CA GLY A 76 -4.38 -12.99 -1.51
C GLY A 76 -3.91 -12.80 -2.94
N ASP A 77 -2.89 -12.02 -3.21
CA ASP A 77 -2.39 -11.77 -4.58
C ASP A 77 -1.01 -12.39 -4.78
N GLU A 78 -0.95 -13.45 -5.57
CA GLU A 78 0.28 -14.19 -5.84
C GLU A 78 1.37 -13.37 -6.54
N ARG A 79 1.00 -12.24 -7.15
CA ARG A 79 1.94 -11.37 -7.85
C ARG A 79 2.71 -10.45 -6.90
N ILE A 80 2.32 -10.40 -5.62
CA ILE A 80 2.86 -9.42 -4.67
C ILE A 80 3.74 -10.11 -3.64
N ALA A 81 4.98 -9.61 -3.53
CA ALA A 81 5.86 -9.86 -2.40
C ALA A 81 5.89 -8.58 -1.55
N TYR A 82 5.82 -8.70 -0.23
CA TYR A 82 5.81 -7.51 0.61
C TYR A 82 6.40 -7.76 2.00
N SER A 83 6.77 -6.67 2.65
CA SER A 83 7.04 -6.63 4.08
C SER A 83 6.08 -5.64 4.75
N HIS A 84 5.74 -5.92 6.00
CA HIS A 84 4.83 -5.09 6.79
C HIS A 84 5.57 -4.61 8.03
N LEU A 85 5.74 -3.31 8.13
CA LEU A 85 6.37 -2.63 9.25
C LEU A 85 5.30 -1.83 10.01
N VAL A 86 5.48 -1.68 11.29
CA VAL A 86 4.59 -0.88 12.13
C VAL A 86 5.44 0.08 12.94
N ASP A 87 5.08 1.36 12.89
CA ASP A 87 5.70 2.42 13.67
C ASP A 87 4.65 3.17 14.46
N TYR A 88 4.95 3.52 15.70
CA TYR A 88 4.06 4.32 16.53
C TYR A 88 4.61 5.73 16.68
N GLU A 89 3.78 6.73 16.40
CA GLU A 89 4.13 8.15 16.51
C GLU A 89 3.53 8.74 17.80
N PRO A 90 4.30 8.85 18.90
CA PRO A 90 3.75 9.32 20.17
C PRO A 90 3.17 10.73 20.11
N GLU A 91 3.72 11.61 19.26
CA GLU A 91 3.31 13.01 19.14
C GLU A 91 1.89 13.15 18.59
N THR A 92 1.49 12.23 17.72
CA THR A 92 0.19 12.25 17.05
C THR A 92 -0.77 11.19 17.55
N GLY A 93 -0.22 10.12 18.16
CA GLY A 93 -0.98 8.92 18.51
C GLY A 93 -1.26 8.00 17.34
N TYR A 94 -0.67 8.25 16.17
CA TYR A 94 -0.85 7.37 15.02
C TYR A 94 -0.04 6.09 15.15
N ILE A 95 -0.69 5.00 14.76
CA ILE A 95 -0.04 3.75 14.41
C ILE A 95 0.14 3.80 12.90
N HIS A 96 1.39 3.78 12.44
CA HIS A 96 1.72 3.86 11.02
C HIS A 96 2.08 2.48 10.50
N HIS A 97 1.18 1.90 9.71
CA HIS A 97 1.45 0.65 9.00
C HIS A 97 2.11 0.97 7.67
N ILE A 98 3.24 0.34 7.40
CA ILE A 98 4.02 0.51 6.17
C ILE A 98 4.05 -0.83 5.47
N TYR A 99 3.43 -0.91 4.29
CA TYR A 99 3.47 -2.10 3.44
C TYR A 99 4.39 -1.79 2.27
N ASP A 100 5.59 -2.36 2.29
CA ASP A 100 6.59 -2.17 1.26
C ASP A 100 6.51 -3.36 0.31
N CYS A 101 6.09 -3.11 -0.93
CA CYS A 101 5.59 -4.12 -1.84
C CYS A 101 6.35 -4.14 -3.16
N GLU A 102 6.39 -5.31 -3.77
CA GLU A 102 6.77 -5.50 -5.17
C GLU A 102 5.66 -6.27 -5.88
N GLY A 103 5.05 -5.65 -6.91
CA GLY A 103 3.97 -6.25 -7.70
C GLY A 103 4.45 -6.61 -9.09
N TYR A 104 4.50 -7.88 -9.40
CA TYR A 104 5.00 -8.44 -10.66
C TYR A 104 3.95 -8.63 -11.75
#